data_19cef72e9332e00267d726c5629171be
#
_entry.id   19cef72e9332e00267d726c5629171be
#
_cell.length_a   1.000
_cell.length_b   1.000
_cell.length_c   1.000
_cell.angle_alpha   90.00
_cell.angle_beta   90.00
_cell.angle_gamma   90.00
#
_symmetry.space_group_name_H-M   'P 1'
#
loop_
_entity.id
_entity.type
_entity.pdbx_description
1 polymer ?
#
loop_
_entity_poly.entity_id
_entity_poly.type
_entity_poly.pdbx_seq_one_letter_code
_entity_poly.pdbx_strand_id
1 'polypeptide(L)'
;MAVSDLIHINVYSDNRWFLTTEERKVNPFKEEPHFTSEIRPIEELRKRNITKIYYIGPRKELLKLEKIILEKTEGKVNVAFTHPECLEIFDMNVNKAIAVKKLCDMEGFTLDDVIAFGDGFNDYEMLKEAKKGCIMKNAHYTLKEALPDLEIVTSNSRNGVAKKLMEVYGIEIDEE
;
A
#
# COMPACT_ATOMS: atom_id res chain seq x y z
N MET A 1 -0.50 27.43 2.04
CA MET A 1 -1.03 26.96 3.32
C MET A 1 0.02 26.05 3.92
N ALA A 2 0.51 26.33 5.12
CA ALA A 2 1.53 25.49 5.75
C ALA A 2 0.91 24.17 6.20
N VAL A 3 1.62 23.08 5.99
CA VAL A 3 1.30 21.79 6.62
C VAL A 3 1.48 21.97 8.13
N SER A 4 0.61 21.39 8.94
CA SER A 4 0.71 21.45 10.39
C SER A 4 2.09 20.96 10.87
N ASP A 5 2.70 21.65 11.81
CA ASP A 5 4.00 21.24 12.43
C ASP A 5 3.93 19.87 13.12
N LEU A 6 2.71 19.34 13.29
CA LEU A 6 2.45 18.00 13.82
C LEU A 6 2.55 16.89 12.74
N ILE A 7 2.78 17.24 11.49
CA ILE A 7 2.84 16.28 10.37
C ILE A 7 4.28 16.21 9.86
N HIS A 8 4.82 14.99 9.87
CA HIS A 8 6.14 14.69 9.35
C HIS A 8 6.03 14.21 7.90
N ILE A 9 6.83 14.81 7.01
CA ILE A 9 6.84 14.52 5.59
C ILE A 9 7.96 13.56 5.28
N ASN A 10 7.61 12.46 4.64
CA ASN A 10 8.52 11.43 4.17
C ASN A 10 8.40 11.32 2.65
N VAL A 11 9.52 11.22 1.96
CA VAL A 11 9.58 11.20 0.50
C VAL A 11 10.44 10.02 0.03
N TYR A 12 9.91 9.21 -0.87
CA TYR A 12 10.67 8.22 -1.62
C TYR A 12 11.00 8.74 -3.00
N SER A 13 12.27 8.69 -3.36
CA SER A 13 12.79 9.09 -4.66
C SER A 13 14.07 8.32 -4.97
N ASP A 14 14.18 7.79 -6.19
CA ASP A 14 15.39 7.10 -6.68
C ASP A 14 15.86 5.96 -5.74
N ASN A 15 14.92 5.16 -5.23
CA ASN A 15 15.14 4.08 -4.25
C ASN A 15 15.77 4.54 -2.93
N ARG A 16 15.60 5.81 -2.57
CA ARG A 16 16.08 6.42 -1.32
C ARG A 16 14.91 7.01 -0.55
N TRP A 17 15.05 7.04 0.76
CA TRP A 17 14.08 7.60 1.70
C TRP A 17 14.61 8.90 2.29
N PHE A 18 13.79 9.95 2.22
CA PHE A 18 14.10 11.27 2.71
C PHE A 18 13.08 11.74 3.75
N LEU A 19 13.58 12.44 4.75
CA LEU A 19 12.82 13.16 5.75
C LEU A 19 13.02 14.66 5.56
N THR A 20 12.02 15.47 5.90
CA THR A 20 12.14 16.93 5.88
C THR A 20 12.56 17.51 7.23
N THR A 21 12.47 16.74 8.31
CA THR A 21 12.78 17.15 9.69
C THR A 21 13.46 16.05 10.48
N GLU A 22 14.21 16.41 11.53
CA GLU A 22 14.97 15.48 12.38
C GLU A 22 14.12 14.65 13.36
N GLU A 23 12.84 14.93 13.52
CA GLU A 23 12.02 14.26 14.54
C GLU A 23 11.72 12.80 14.20
N ARG A 24 12.65 11.93 14.61
CA ARG A 24 12.56 10.47 14.50
C ARG A 24 11.51 9.83 15.42
N LYS A 25 10.93 10.59 16.36
CA LYS A 25 10.08 10.04 17.44
C LYS A 25 8.72 9.51 16.99
N VAL A 26 8.31 9.77 15.76
CA VAL A 26 6.95 9.44 15.26
C VAL A 26 6.99 8.45 14.10
N ASN A 27 8.16 7.97 13.69
CA ASN A 27 8.21 6.99 12.61
C ASN A 27 7.90 5.58 13.14
N PRO A 28 6.73 5.00 12.85
CA PRO A 28 6.39 3.63 13.25
C PRO A 28 7.22 2.59 12.49
N PHE A 29 7.89 2.99 11.41
CA PHE A 29 8.75 2.13 10.61
C PHE A 29 10.15 2.14 11.19
N LYS A 30 10.62 1.00 11.67
CA LYS A 30 12.01 0.83 12.09
C LYS A 30 12.91 0.97 10.87
N GLU A 31 14.00 1.75 11.02
CA GLU A 31 15.06 1.74 10.02
C GLU A 31 15.63 0.31 9.92
N GLU A 32 15.64 -0.24 8.72
CA GLU A 32 16.35 -1.48 8.45
C GLU A 32 17.83 -1.17 8.19
N PRO A 33 18.77 -2.08 8.51
CA PRO A 33 20.21 -1.84 8.38
C PRO A 33 20.65 -1.39 6.99
N HIS A 34 19.88 -1.72 5.96
CA HIS A 34 20.18 -1.42 4.54
C HIS A 34 19.30 -0.33 3.93
N PHE A 35 18.36 0.24 4.69
CA PHE A 35 17.43 1.24 4.21
C PHE A 35 17.28 2.35 5.25
N THR A 36 18.22 3.31 5.21
CA THR A 36 18.25 4.44 6.13
C THR A 36 17.67 5.69 5.50
N SER A 37 17.07 6.53 6.32
CA SER A 37 16.54 7.82 5.89
C SER A 37 17.64 8.89 5.87
N GLU A 38 17.49 9.85 4.95
CA GLU A 38 18.32 11.05 4.87
C GLU A 38 17.46 12.31 5.05
N ILE A 39 17.96 13.28 5.81
CA ILE A 39 17.27 14.56 5.98
C ILE A 39 17.67 15.49 4.85
N ARG A 40 16.65 16.05 4.15
CA ARG A 40 16.84 17.02 3.07
C ARG A 40 15.77 18.10 3.12
N PRO A 41 16.12 19.36 2.75
CA PRO A 41 15.14 20.43 2.59
C PRO A 41 14.10 20.08 1.54
N ILE A 42 12.86 20.49 1.76
CA ILE A 42 11.74 20.23 0.85
C ILE A 42 11.99 20.81 -0.56
N GLU A 43 12.73 21.92 -0.66
CA GLU A 43 13.07 22.58 -1.93
C GLU A 43 14.01 21.73 -2.78
N GLU A 44 14.86 20.93 -2.16
CA GLU A 44 15.71 19.95 -2.87
C GLU A 44 14.87 18.77 -3.35
N LEU A 45 13.98 18.26 -2.47
CA LEU A 45 13.13 17.10 -2.78
C LEU A 45 12.15 17.39 -3.92
N ARG A 46 11.63 18.62 -4.04
CA ARG A 46 10.74 19.04 -5.14
C ARG A 46 11.34 18.90 -6.55
N LYS A 47 12.66 18.80 -6.66
CA LYS A 47 13.38 18.67 -7.94
C LYS A 47 13.65 17.22 -8.33
N ARG A 48 13.27 16.26 -7.50
CA ARG A 48 13.51 14.84 -7.70
C ARG A 48 12.34 14.12 -8.35
N ASN A 49 12.61 12.96 -8.90
CA ASN A 49 11.56 12.02 -9.33
C ASN A 49 10.96 11.34 -8.11
N ILE A 50 9.86 11.88 -7.62
CA ILE A 50 9.20 11.37 -6.42
C ILE A 50 8.33 10.17 -6.81
N THR A 51 8.55 9.03 -6.16
CA THR A 51 7.75 7.81 -6.35
C THR A 51 6.61 7.71 -5.35
N LYS A 52 6.83 8.16 -4.12
CA LYS A 52 5.81 8.17 -3.06
C LYS A 52 6.11 9.25 -2.04
N ILE A 53 5.06 9.88 -1.53
CA ILE A 53 5.11 10.74 -0.35
C ILE A 53 4.20 10.09 0.70
N TYR A 54 4.65 10.07 1.96
CA TYR A 54 3.76 9.75 3.05
C TYR A 54 3.93 10.74 4.20
N TYR A 55 2.83 10.95 4.87
CA TYR A 55 2.70 11.87 5.99
C TYR A 55 2.40 11.08 7.25
N ILE A 56 3.17 11.32 8.30
CA ILE A 56 2.94 10.75 9.63
C ILE A 56 2.50 11.86 10.57
N GLY A 57 1.42 11.63 11.30
CA GLY A 57 0.90 12.60 12.26
C GLY A 57 -0.46 12.21 12.82
N PRO A 58 -1.03 13.08 13.68
CA PRO A 58 -2.35 12.83 14.26
C PRO A 58 -3.42 12.68 13.17
N ARG A 59 -4.24 11.64 13.28
CA ARG A 59 -5.32 11.31 12.32
C ARG A 59 -6.16 12.51 11.91
N LYS A 60 -6.52 13.35 12.90
CA LYS A 60 -7.34 14.55 12.65
C LYS A 60 -6.67 15.55 11.69
N GLU A 61 -5.35 15.71 11.81
CA GLU A 61 -4.60 16.63 10.93
C GLU A 61 -4.39 16.00 9.55
N LEU A 62 -4.15 14.69 9.49
CA LEU A 62 -4.04 13.96 8.23
C LEU A 62 -5.34 13.96 7.43
N LEU A 63 -6.51 13.87 8.06
CA LEU A 63 -7.81 13.99 7.38
C LEU A 63 -8.02 15.37 6.74
N LYS A 64 -7.54 16.44 7.39
CA LYS A 64 -7.57 17.79 6.80
C LYS A 64 -6.63 17.88 5.58
N LEU A 65 -5.44 17.30 5.72
CA LEU A 65 -4.45 17.28 4.65
C LEU A 65 -4.94 16.47 3.44
N GLU A 66 -5.51 15.30 3.66
CA GLU A 66 -6.14 14.46 2.63
C GLU A 66 -7.13 15.27 1.77
N LYS A 67 -8.06 15.97 2.42
CA LYS A 67 -9.05 16.80 1.73
C LYS A 67 -8.40 17.86 0.84
N ILE A 68 -7.39 18.55 1.36
CA ILE A 68 -6.65 19.59 0.62
C ILE A 68 -5.91 18.98 -0.58
N ILE A 69 -5.31 17.82 -0.41
CA ILE A 69 -4.58 17.13 -1.47
C ILE A 69 -5.54 16.74 -2.59
N LEU A 70 -6.65 16.07 -2.25
CA LEU A 70 -7.66 15.66 -3.23
C LEU A 70 -8.21 16.86 -4.00
N GLU A 71 -8.52 17.96 -3.33
CA GLU A 71 -8.99 19.19 -3.96
C GLU A 71 -7.95 19.82 -4.92
N LYS A 72 -6.67 19.82 -4.52
CA LYS A 72 -5.60 20.47 -5.30
C LYS A 72 -5.06 19.61 -6.44
N THR A 73 -5.14 18.32 -6.34
CA THR A 73 -4.59 17.40 -7.34
C THR A 73 -5.63 16.94 -8.37
N GLU A 74 -6.90 17.30 -8.18
CA GLU A 74 -7.99 17.01 -9.13
C GLU A 74 -8.03 15.53 -9.55
N GLY A 75 -7.74 14.63 -8.61
CA GLY A 75 -7.73 13.19 -8.86
C GLY A 75 -6.49 12.67 -9.61
N LYS A 76 -5.42 13.46 -9.72
CA LYS A 76 -4.16 13.03 -10.37
C LYS A 76 -3.25 12.19 -9.48
N VAL A 77 -3.67 11.95 -8.24
CA VAL A 77 -2.93 11.12 -7.28
C VAL A 77 -3.87 10.17 -6.55
N ASN A 78 -3.34 9.03 -6.17
CA ASN A 78 -3.96 8.15 -5.19
C ASN A 78 -3.58 8.62 -3.79
N VAL A 79 -4.56 8.66 -2.90
CA VAL A 79 -4.38 9.02 -1.49
C VAL A 79 -4.98 7.91 -0.65
N ALA A 80 -4.21 7.31 0.24
CA ALA A 80 -4.65 6.20 1.06
C ALA A 80 -4.08 6.25 2.47
N PHE A 81 -4.90 5.88 3.46
CA PHE A 81 -4.41 5.59 4.80
C PHE A 81 -3.96 4.14 4.87
N THR A 82 -2.68 3.91 5.07
CA THR A 82 -2.10 2.58 5.33
C THR A 82 -2.03 2.24 6.82
N HIS A 83 -2.07 3.28 7.66
CA HIS A 83 -2.19 3.22 9.12
C HIS A 83 -3.02 4.43 9.59
N PRO A 84 -3.72 4.39 10.75
CA PRO A 84 -4.46 5.55 11.26
C PRO A 84 -3.67 6.86 11.29
N GLU A 85 -2.37 6.79 11.51
CA GLU A 85 -1.44 7.93 11.59
C GLU A 85 -0.52 8.05 10.37
N CYS A 86 -0.80 7.33 9.28
CA CYS A 86 0.00 7.36 8.05
C CYS A 86 -0.89 7.55 6.83
N LEU A 87 -0.71 8.67 6.12
CA LEU A 87 -1.37 9.00 4.86
C LEU A 87 -0.36 8.91 3.72
N GLU A 88 -0.58 8.02 2.78
CA GLU A 88 0.28 7.83 1.61
C GLU A 88 -0.30 8.49 0.35
N ILE A 89 0.59 9.01 -0.49
CA ILE A 89 0.28 9.63 -1.77
C ILE A 89 1.22 9.08 -2.83
N PHE A 90 0.65 8.65 -3.94
CA PHE A 90 1.38 8.13 -5.10
C PHE A 90 0.61 8.43 -6.39
N ASP A 91 1.27 8.22 -7.52
CA ASP A 91 0.67 8.48 -8.84
C ASP A 91 -0.64 7.69 -9.02
N MET A 92 -1.65 8.32 -9.64
CA MET A 92 -2.95 7.68 -9.87
C MET A 92 -2.87 6.41 -10.72
N ASN A 93 -1.84 6.28 -11.56
CA ASN A 93 -1.60 5.11 -12.40
C ASN A 93 -0.79 4.02 -11.67
N VAL A 94 -0.56 4.17 -10.36
CA VAL A 94 0.13 3.18 -9.54
C VAL A 94 -0.87 2.56 -8.56
N ASN A 95 -1.17 1.29 -8.78
CA ASN A 95 -1.89 0.42 -7.85
C ASN A 95 -1.39 -1.02 -8.01
N LYS A 96 -1.82 -1.92 -7.13
CA LYS A 96 -1.34 -3.30 -7.14
C LYS A 96 -1.78 -4.07 -8.38
N ALA A 97 -2.96 -3.80 -8.93
CA ALA A 97 -3.44 -4.44 -10.17
C ALA A 97 -2.56 -4.06 -11.37
N ILE A 98 -2.26 -2.78 -11.53
CA ILE A 98 -1.38 -2.29 -12.61
C ILE A 98 0.01 -2.92 -12.51
N ALA A 99 0.55 -3.04 -11.28
CA ALA A 99 1.84 -3.66 -11.05
C ALA A 99 1.85 -5.15 -11.42
N VAL A 100 0.81 -5.91 -11.00
CA VAL A 100 0.66 -7.32 -11.35
C VAL A 100 0.47 -7.49 -12.86
N LYS A 101 -0.38 -6.67 -13.49
CA LYS A 101 -0.57 -6.71 -14.94
C LYS A 101 0.75 -6.49 -15.69
N LYS A 102 1.53 -5.48 -15.29
CA LYS A 102 2.84 -5.21 -15.89
C LYS A 102 3.79 -6.40 -15.72
N LEU A 103 3.79 -7.06 -14.56
CA LEU A 103 4.58 -8.27 -14.34
C LEU A 103 4.12 -9.41 -15.25
N CYS A 104 2.80 -9.63 -15.37
CA CYS A 104 2.24 -10.62 -16.29
C CYS A 104 2.68 -10.36 -17.73
N ASP A 105 2.57 -9.12 -18.20
CA ASP A 105 3.01 -8.72 -19.55
C ASP A 105 4.50 -9.02 -19.80
N MET A 106 5.36 -8.83 -18.77
CA MET A 106 6.80 -9.11 -18.87
C MET A 106 7.12 -10.62 -18.91
N GLU A 107 6.33 -11.43 -18.22
CA GLU A 107 6.53 -12.89 -18.09
C GLU A 107 5.69 -13.70 -19.11
N GLY A 108 4.87 -13.06 -19.93
CA GLY A 108 4.02 -13.71 -20.92
C GLY A 108 2.76 -14.35 -20.35
N PHE A 109 2.29 -13.87 -19.20
CA PHE A 109 1.04 -14.27 -18.56
C PHE A 109 -0.05 -13.20 -18.74
N THR A 110 -1.25 -13.51 -18.27
CA THR A 110 -2.37 -12.59 -18.20
C THR A 110 -2.94 -12.58 -16.77
N LEU A 111 -3.86 -11.69 -16.48
CA LEU A 111 -4.56 -11.68 -15.18
C LEU A 111 -5.42 -12.95 -14.98
N ASP A 112 -5.75 -13.66 -16.05
CA ASP A 112 -6.43 -14.96 -15.99
C ASP A 112 -5.54 -16.10 -15.43
N ASP A 113 -4.25 -15.86 -15.32
CA ASP A 113 -3.27 -16.79 -14.74
C ASP A 113 -2.94 -16.44 -13.27
N VAL A 114 -3.58 -15.40 -12.72
CA VAL A 114 -3.23 -14.84 -11.39
C VAL A 114 -4.21 -15.30 -10.31
N ILE A 115 -3.64 -15.75 -9.18
CA ILE A 115 -4.34 -15.87 -7.91
C ILE A 115 -3.83 -14.73 -7.00
N ALA A 116 -4.73 -13.88 -6.52
CA ALA A 116 -4.38 -12.75 -5.66
C ALA A 116 -4.93 -12.92 -4.24
N PHE A 117 -4.17 -12.49 -3.26
CA PHE A 117 -4.56 -12.46 -1.85
C PHE A 117 -4.42 -11.05 -1.31
N GLY A 118 -5.39 -10.60 -0.51
CA GLY A 118 -5.37 -9.25 0.03
C GLY A 118 -6.16 -9.10 1.33
N ASP A 119 -5.82 -8.10 2.14
CA ASP A 119 -6.49 -7.80 3.40
C ASP A 119 -6.78 -6.30 3.60
N GLY A 120 -6.19 -5.43 2.78
CA GLY A 120 -6.38 -3.98 2.79
C GLY A 120 -7.16 -3.48 1.58
N PHE A 121 -7.74 -2.27 1.70
CA PHE A 121 -8.48 -1.67 0.60
C PHE A 121 -7.59 -1.31 -0.60
N ASN A 122 -6.29 -1.18 -0.39
CA ASN A 122 -5.28 -1.03 -1.45
C ASN A 122 -5.05 -2.30 -2.29
N ASP A 123 -5.67 -3.44 -1.91
CA ASP A 123 -5.68 -4.68 -2.67
C ASP A 123 -6.93 -4.81 -3.57
N TYR A 124 -7.89 -3.88 -3.46
CA TYR A 124 -9.22 -3.99 -4.09
C TYR A 124 -9.14 -4.29 -5.59
N GLU A 125 -8.43 -3.46 -6.35
CA GLU A 125 -8.31 -3.62 -7.80
C GLU A 125 -7.60 -4.93 -8.17
N MET A 126 -6.54 -5.28 -7.47
CA MET A 126 -5.79 -6.51 -7.69
C MET A 126 -6.67 -7.75 -7.46
N LEU A 127 -7.42 -7.76 -6.37
CA LEU A 127 -8.35 -8.85 -6.04
C LEU A 127 -9.48 -8.99 -7.06
N LYS A 128 -10.00 -7.84 -7.53
CA LYS A 128 -11.11 -7.78 -8.49
C LYS A 128 -10.70 -8.22 -9.90
N GLU A 129 -9.49 -7.87 -10.32
CA GLU A 129 -9.01 -8.10 -11.69
C GLU A 129 -8.34 -9.46 -11.87
N ALA A 130 -7.82 -10.06 -10.82
CA ALA A 130 -7.22 -11.40 -10.86
C ALA A 130 -8.26 -12.48 -11.18
N LYS A 131 -7.88 -13.54 -11.89
CA LYS A 131 -8.71 -14.72 -12.13
C LYS A 131 -9.33 -15.27 -10.87
N LYS A 132 -8.55 -15.31 -9.80
CA LYS A 132 -8.97 -15.74 -8.47
C LYS A 132 -8.50 -14.75 -7.41
N GLY A 133 -9.39 -13.85 -7.02
CA GLY A 133 -9.17 -13.00 -5.84
C GLY A 133 -9.60 -13.72 -4.57
N CYS A 134 -8.75 -13.70 -3.54
CA CYS A 134 -9.00 -14.30 -2.24
C CYS A 134 -8.86 -13.24 -1.15
N ILE A 135 -9.92 -12.95 -0.43
CA ILE A 135 -9.91 -12.01 0.68
C ILE A 135 -9.46 -12.74 1.95
N MET A 136 -8.45 -12.21 2.65
CA MET A 136 -8.00 -12.80 3.91
C MET A 136 -9.06 -12.62 5.00
N LYS A 137 -9.23 -13.61 5.89
CA LYS A 137 -10.22 -13.54 6.99
C LYS A 137 -10.00 -12.33 7.90
N ASN A 138 -8.76 -11.92 8.11
CA ASN A 138 -8.38 -10.73 8.88
C ASN A 138 -8.57 -9.40 8.12
N ALA A 139 -9.02 -9.41 6.86
CA ALA A 139 -9.27 -8.21 6.09
C ALA A 139 -10.32 -7.30 6.77
N HIS A 140 -10.15 -6.01 6.56
CA HIS A 140 -11.10 -5.01 7.03
C HIS A 140 -12.48 -5.24 6.41
N TYR A 141 -13.54 -4.97 7.17
CA TYR A 141 -14.91 -5.23 6.73
C TYR A 141 -15.29 -4.50 5.45
N THR A 142 -14.78 -3.26 5.24
CA THR A 142 -15.05 -2.47 4.03
C THR A 142 -14.58 -3.16 2.75
N LEU A 143 -13.46 -3.89 2.77
CA LEU A 143 -12.99 -4.66 1.62
C LEU A 143 -13.93 -5.84 1.33
N LYS A 144 -14.40 -6.52 2.38
CA LYS A 144 -15.35 -7.64 2.24
C LYS A 144 -16.70 -7.20 1.69
N GLU A 145 -17.19 -6.03 2.13
CA GLU A 145 -18.43 -5.45 1.62
C GLU A 145 -18.29 -4.97 0.16
N ALA A 146 -17.11 -4.47 -0.22
CA ALA A 146 -16.85 -4.00 -1.57
C ALA A 146 -16.68 -5.14 -2.59
N LEU A 147 -16.31 -6.35 -2.15
CA LEU A 147 -16.08 -7.54 -2.98
C LEU A 147 -16.83 -8.76 -2.43
N PRO A 148 -18.17 -8.72 -2.33
CA PRO A 148 -18.96 -9.74 -1.64
C PRO A 148 -18.91 -11.11 -2.31
N ASP A 149 -18.60 -11.17 -3.60
CA ASP A 149 -18.57 -12.41 -4.39
C ASP A 149 -17.22 -13.15 -4.30
N LEU A 150 -16.20 -12.53 -3.69
CA LEU A 150 -14.90 -13.17 -3.57
C LEU A 150 -14.81 -14.10 -2.37
N GLU A 151 -14.06 -15.17 -2.54
CA GLU A 151 -13.81 -16.16 -1.49
C GLU A 151 -13.06 -15.53 -0.32
N ILE A 152 -13.55 -15.76 0.92
CA ILE A 152 -12.84 -15.42 2.15
C ILE A 152 -12.04 -16.62 2.62
N VAL A 153 -10.72 -16.51 2.53
CA VAL A 153 -9.80 -17.56 2.97
C VAL A 153 -9.37 -17.37 4.44
N THR A 154 -8.72 -18.36 5.01
CA THR A 154 -8.21 -18.31 6.40
C THR A 154 -7.29 -17.11 6.63
N SER A 155 -7.17 -16.65 7.88
CA SER A 155 -6.34 -15.48 8.24
C SER A 155 -4.84 -15.70 7.98
N ASN A 156 -4.12 -14.58 7.85
CA ASN A 156 -2.65 -14.56 7.73
C ASN A 156 -1.97 -15.30 8.91
N SER A 157 -2.45 -15.11 10.14
CA SER A 157 -1.93 -15.78 11.35
C SER A 157 -2.16 -17.30 11.40
N ARG A 158 -2.94 -17.84 10.47
CA ARG A 158 -3.25 -19.27 10.34
C ARG A 158 -2.82 -19.82 8.98
N ASN A 159 -1.80 -19.23 8.36
CA ASN A 159 -1.24 -19.64 7.08
C ASN A 159 -2.27 -19.68 5.93
N GLY A 160 -3.18 -18.70 5.88
CA GLY A 160 -4.32 -18.69 4.93
C GLY A 160 -3.89 -18.77 3.46
N VAL A 161 -2.85 -18.05 3.06
CA VAL A 161 -2.30 -18.08 1.70
C VAL A 161 -1.79 -19.48 1.36
N ALA A 162 -0.93 -20.05 2.22
CA ALA A 162 -0.35 -21.37 1.99
C ALA A 162 -1.43 -22.45 1.88
N LYS A 163 -2.40 -22.47 2.81
CA LYS A 163 -3.50 -23.44 2.79
C LYS A 163 -4.32 -23.36 1.51
N LYS A 164 -4.61 -22.13 1.04
CA LYS A 164 -5.35 -21.97 -0.21
C LYS A 164 -4.56 -22.38 -1.44
N LEU A 165 -3.27 -22.08 -1.50
CA LEU A 165 -2.41 -22.56 -2.60
C LEU A 165 -2.31 -24.08 -2.61
N MET A 166 -2.17 -24.71 -1.46
CA MET A 166 -2.18 -26.18 -1.34
C MET A 166 -3.47 -26.78 -1.88
N GLU A 167 -4.63 -26.22 -1.50
CA GLU A 167 -5.93 -26.63 -2.03
C GLU A 167 -5.97 -26.51 -3.57
N VAL A 168 -5.53 -25.37 -4.10
CA VAL A 168 -5.54 -25.10 -5.55
C VAL A 168 -4.64 -26.05 -6.34
N TYR A 169 -3.46 -26.38 -5.77
CA TYR A 169 -2.47 -27.25 -6.43
C TYR A 169 -2.58 -28.72 -6.03
N GLY A 170 -3.57 -29.09 -5.20
CA GLY A 170 -3.73 -30.48 -4.74
C GLY A 170 -2.54 -30.99 -3.91
N ILE A 171 -1.89 -30.11 -3.14
CA ILE A 171 -0.77 -30.48 -2.28
C ILE A 171 -1.30 -30.91 -0.92
N GLU A 172 -1.09 -32.17 -0.58
CA GLU A 172 -1.32 -32.68 0.79
C GLU A 172 -0.05 -32.52 1.61
N ILE A 173 -0.19 -32.05 2.86
CA ILE A 173 0.90 -32.11 3.85
C ILE A 173 0.60 -33.30 4.76
N ASP A 174 1.51 -34.24 4.87
CA ASP A 174 1.50 -35.21 5.95
C ASP A 174 1.64 -34.43 7.26
N GLU A 175 0.61 -34.42 8.09
CA GLU A 175 0.70 -33.89 9.45
C GLU A 175 1.60 -34.81 10.26
N GLU A 176 2.84 -34.39 10.50
CA GLU A 176 3.73 -35.03 11.50
C GLU A 176 3.33 -34.63 12.92
#